data_59e712668610c8ca9a6aa2c1399b7364
#
_entry.id   59e712668610c8ca9a6aa2c1399b7364
#
_cell.length_a   1.000
_cell.length_b   1.000
_cell.length_c   1.000
_cell.angle_alpha   90.00
_cell.angle_beta   90.00
_cell.angle_gamma   90.00
#
_symmetry.space_group_name_H-M   'P 1'
#
loop_
_entity.id
_entity.type
_entity.pdbx_description
1 polymer ?
#
loop_
_entity_poly.entity_id
_entity_poly.type
_entity_poly.pdbx_seq_one_letter_code
_entity_poly.pdbx_strand_id
1 'polypeptide(L)'
;IVINVRDERLRCLSTVQTDLSACFYRSSRKLNFYHLNENELKACVCYSEQLTQALENTHFGDDILADIAIRQLLILLNAKANTGFSSEYTGIMPTLVSQIFSYVDTHLGESISIATMAEVLHHNSTYISRCFKQVMGISLQQYIIAKRISLAQQLLRDGLSPSDVCFQAGFGNYSNFSRTFSINTGMSPKQYQTLVTSSSSYLVK
;
A
#
# COMPACT_ATOMS: atom_id res chain seq x y z
N ILE A 1 2.37 7.67 -4.75
CA ILE A 1 1.02 7.84 -4.12
C ILE A 1 0.68 6.52 -3.45
N VAL A 2 0.29 6.55 -2.19
CA VAL A 2 -0.20 5.37 -1.45
C VAL A 2 -1.67 5.63 -1.14
N ILE A 3 -2.55 4.79 -1.66
CA ILE A 3 -3.99 4.88 -1.43
C ILE A 3 -4.38 3.70 -0.55
N ASN A 4 -4.81 3.97 0.68
CA ASN A 4 -5.33 2.98 1.61
C ASN A 4 -6.86 3.01 1.61
N VAL A 5 -7.49 1.91 1.24
CA VAL A 5 -8.94 1.77 1.24
C VAL A 5 -9.33 0.71 2.27
N ARG A 6 -10.25 1.01 3.18
CA ARG A 6 -10.76 0.05 4.16
C ARG A 6 -11.68 -0.97 3.47
N ASP A 7 -11.69 -2.20 3.96
CA ASP A 7 -12.57 -3.27 3.45
C ASP A 7 -14.05 -2.88 3.46
N GLU A 8 -14.50 -2.20 4.51
CA GLU A 8 -15.87 -1.68 4.59
C GLU A 8 -16.19 -0.70 3.46
N ARG A 9 -15.22 0.20 3.16
CA ARG A 9 -15.38 1.15 2.06
C ARG A 9 -15.39 0.45 0.71
N LEU A 10 -14.54 -0.54 0.50
CA LEU A 10 -14.53 -1.35 -0.72
C LEU A 10 -15.89 -2.03 -0.94
N ARG A 11 -16.52 -2.55 0.12
CA ARG A 11 -17.86 -3.11 0.05
C ARG A 11 -18.91 -2.07 -0.30
N CYS A 12 -18.87 -0.88 0.30
CA CYS A 12 -19.78 0.23 -0.02
C CYS A 12 -19.61 0.75 -1.44
N LEU A 13 -18.41 0.73 -1.99
CA LEU A 13 -18.10 1.14 -3.36
C LEU A 13 -18.49 0.07 -4.39
N SER A 14 -18.58 -1.19 -3.98
CA SER A 14 -18.99 -2.32 -4.82
C SER A 14 -20.52 -2.34 -5.05
N THR A 15 -20.95 -3.04 -6.08
CA THR A 15 -22.37 -3.30 -6.38
C THR A 15 -22.63 -4.79 -6.36
N VAL A 16 -23.91 -5.20 -6.43
CA VAL A 16 -24.30 -6.61 -6.54
C VAL A 16 -23.64 -7.30 -7.76
N GLN A 17 -23.39 -6.56 -8.83
CA GLN A 17 -22.80 -7.09 -10.06
C GLN A 17 -21.29 -6.91 -10.13
N THR A 18 -20.71 -5.97 -9.38
CA THR A 18 -19.30 -5.58 -9.50
C THR A 18 -18.64 -5.54 -8.13
N ASP A 19 -17.82 -6.55 -7.85
CA ASP A 19 -16.97 -6.59 -6.67
C ASP A 19 -15.65 -5.87 -6.95
N LEU A 20 -15.52 -4.64 -6.42
CA LEU A 20 -14.31 -3.82 -6.58
C LEU A 20 -13.16 -4.29 -5.68
N SER A 21 -13.40 -5.20 -4.75
CA SER A 21 -12.35 -5.78 -3.90
C SER A 21 -11.60 -6.94 -4.59
N ALA A 22 -12.13 -7.47 -5.68
CA ALA A 22 -11.62 -8.67 -6.33
C ALA A 22 -10.14 -8.57 -6.75
N CYS A 23 -9.68 -7.38 -7.17
CA CYS A 23 -8.26 -7.17 -7.52
C CYS A 23 -7.29 -7.40 -6.35
N PHE A 24 -7.75 -7.32 -5.10
CA PHE A 24 -6.91 -7.52 -3.91
C PHE A 24 -6.85 -8.98 -3.46
N TYR A 25 -7.86 -9.80 -3.77
CA TYR A 25 -8.02 -11.15 -3.23
C TYR A 25 -7.82 -12.27 -4.25
N ARG A 26 -7.78 -11.96 -5.55
CA ARG A 26 -7.69 -12.97 -6.62
C ARG A 26 -6.35 -13.70 -6.70
N SER A 27 -5.29 -13.15 -6.17
CA SER A 27 -3.99 -13.80 -6.18
C SER A 27 -3.80 -14.64 -4.91
N SER A 28 -3.61 -15.94 -5.07
CA SER A 28 -3.14 -16.83 -4.00
C SER A 28 -1.75 -16.43 -3.46
N ARG A 29 -1.07 -15.50 -4.10
CA ARG A 29 0.24 -14.96 -3.75
C ARG A 29 0.10 -13.53 -3.23
N LYS A 30 -0.74 -13.17 -2.31
CA LYS A 30 -0.83 -11.91 -1.52
C LYS A 30 -0.24 -10.60 -2.12
N LEU A 31 0.15 -10.57 -3.39
CA LEU A 31 0.81 -9.46 -4.07
C LEU A 31 0.20 -9.29 -5.47
N ASN A 32 -0.51 -8.19 -5.62
CA ASN A 32 -1.15 -7.85 -6.88
C ASN A 32 -0.36 -6.70 -7.52
N PHE A 33 0.52 -7.04 -8.47
CA PHE A 33 1.19 -6.07 -9.32
C PHE A 33 0.52 -6.07 -10.68
N TYR A 34 0.17 -4.89 -11.15
CA TYR A 34 -0.44 -4.70 -12.45
C TYR A 34 0.49 -3.85 -13.30
N HIS A 35 0.85 -4.36 -14.46
CA HIS A 35 1.57 -3.58 -15.45
C HIS A 35 0.56 -2.74 -16.24
N LEU A 36 0.69 -1.43 -16.13
CA LEU A 36 -0.15 -0.49 -16.85
C LEU A 36 0.56 -0.06 -18.13
N ASN A 37 -0.15 -0.05 -19.24
CA ASN A 37 0.34 0.58 -20.44
C ASN A 37 0.30 2.12 -20.30
N GLU A 38 0.85 2.85 -21.27
CA GLU A 38 0.98 4.30 -21.16
C GLU A 38 -0.36 5.02 -20.96
N ASN A 39 -1.43 4.59 -21.63
CA ASN A 39 -2.75 5.19 -21.50
C ASN A 39 -3.39 4.88 -20.13
N GLU A 40 -3.23 3.65 -19.66
CA GLU A 40 -3.70 3.23 -18.34
C GLU A 40 -2.94 3.93 -17.24
N LEU A 41 -1.63 4.14 -17.39
CA LEU A 41 -0.83 4.90 -16.44
C LEU A 41 -1.30 6.35 -16.38
N LYS A 42 -1.54 7.00 -17.52
CA LYS A 42 -2.10 8.36 -17.58
C LYS A 42 -3.46 8.43 -16.89
N ALA A 43 -4.35 7.47 -17.14
CA ALA A 43 -5.64 7.40 -16.48
C ALA A 43 -5.50 7.21 -14.96
N CYS A 44 -4.60 6.32 -14.52
CA CYS A 44 -4.34 6.07 -13.11
C CYS A 44 -3.82 7.34 -12.40
N VAL A 45 -2.90 8.07 -13.03
CA VAL A 45 -2.39 9.35 -12.49
C VAL A 45 -3.53 10.38 -12.40
N CYS A 46 -4.30 10.56 -13.47
CA CYS A 46 -5.42 11.49 -13.50
C CYS A 46 -6.45 11.21 -12.40
N TYR A 47 -6.87 9.95 -12.22
CA TYR A 47 -7.83 9.58 -11.17
C TYR A 47 -7.24 9.76 -9.77
N SER A 48 -5.93 9.51 -9.60
CA SER A 48 -5.25 9.74 -8.32
C SER A 48 -5.17 11.22 -7.96
N GLU A 49 -4.93 12.08 -8.94
CA GLU A 49 -4.92 13.54 -8.75
C GLU A 49 -6.34 14.07 -8.42
N GLN A 50 -7.35 13.61 -9.13
CA GLN A 50 -8.74 13.95 -8.85
C GLN A 50 -9.16 13.52 -7.44
N LEU A 51 -8.78 12.31 -7.02
CA LEU A 51 -9.03 11.81 -5.68
C LEU A 51 -8.34 12.69 -4.62
N THR A 52 -7.07 13.02 -4.83
CA THR A 52 -6.31 13.86 -3.90
C THR A 52 -6.96 15.24 -3.77
N GLN A 53 -7.27 15.86 -4.89
CA GLN A 53 -7.91 17.18 -4.92
C GLN A 53 -9.26 17.17 -4.21
N ALA A 54 -10.11 16.16 -4.45
CA ALA A 54 -11.40 16.03 -3.81
C ALA A 54 -11.32 15.75 -2.29
N LEU A 55 -10.23 15.10 -1.83
CA LEU A 55 -10.01 14.85 -0.40
C LEU A 55 -9.41 16.06 0.34
N GLU A 56 -8.68 16.94 -0.36
CA GLU A 56 -8.09 18.16 0.20
C GLU A 56 -9.10 19.31 0.28
N ASN A 57 -10.08 19.31 -0.58
CA ASN A 57 -11.14 20.31 -0.63
C ASN A 57 -12.33 19.95 0.29
N THR A 58 -13.18 20.92 0.59
CA THR A 58 -14.40 20.75 1.40
C THR A 58 -15.60 21.42 0.75
N HIS A 59 -15.61 21.51 -0.59
CA HIS A 59 -16.71 22.11 -1.33
C HIS A 59 -17.87 21.13 -1.48
N PHE A 60 -19.01 21.68 -1.86
CA PHE A 60 -20.19 20.86 -2.15
C PHE A 60 -19.92 19.85 -3.26
N GLY A 61 -20.06 18.56 -2.95
CA GLY A 61 -19.93 17.46 -3.89
C GLY A 61 -18.52 16.86 -3.97
N ASP A 62 -17.52 17.36 -3.22
CA ASP A 62 -16.15 16.80 -3.23
C ASP A 62 -16.13 15.35 -2.72
N ASP A 63 -16.97 14.99 -1.78
CA ASP A 63 -17.18 13.61 -1.31
C ASP A 63 -17.64 12.67 -2.43
N ILE A 64 -18.55 13.14 -3.29
CA ILE A 64 -19.02 12.40 -4.46
C ILE A 64 -17.91 12.28 -5.51
N LEU A 65 -17.15 13.36 -5.75
CA LEU A 65 -16.03 13.34 -6.67
C LEU A 65 -14.92 12.37 -6.22
N ALA A 66 -14.63 12.32 -4.91
CA ALA A 66 -13.71 11.35 -4.34
C ALA A 66 -14.20 9.91 -4.55
N ASP A 67 -15.50 9.64 -4.37
CA ASP A 67 -16.09 8.32 -4.63
C ASP A 67 -16.04 7.94 -6.10
N ILE A 68 -16.24 8.87 -7.00
CA ILE A 68 -16.11 8.62 -8.44
C ILE A 68 -14.66 8.28 -8.79
N ALA A 69 -13.70 9.09 -8.36
CA ALA A 69 -12.30 8.90 -8.66
C ALA A 69 -11.75 7.56 -8.13
N ILE A 70 -12.10 7.18 -6.90
CA ILE A 70 -11.67 5.89 -6.36
C ILE A 70 -12.34 4.70 -7.04
N ARG A 71 -13.61 4.81 -7.46
CA ARG A 71 -14.27 3.76 -8.25
C ARG A 71 -13.59 3.58 -9.61
N GLN A 72 -13.23 4.66 -10.30
CA GLN A 72 -12.51 4.60 -11.58
C GLN A 72 -11.16 3.91 -11.45
N LEU A 73 -10.39 4.22 -10.40
CA LEU A 73 -9.13 3.53 -10.08
C LEU A 73 -9.35 2.02 -9.85
N LEU A 74 -10.33 1.68 -9.03
CA LEU A 74 -10.63 0.27 -8.72
C LEU A 74 -11.14 -0.50 -9.93
N ILE A 75 -11.95 0.12 -10.79
CA ILE A 75 -12.42 -0.49 -12.04
C ILE A 75 -11.22 -0.77 -12.97
N LEU A 76 -10.31 0.19 -13.14
CA LEU A 76 -9.11 0.02 -13.94
C LEU A 76 -8.24 -1.13 -13.43
N LEU A 77 -8.00 -1.21 -12.12
CA LEU A 77 -7.23 -2.29 -11.51
C LEU A 77 -7.92 -3.66 -11.65
N ASN A 78 -9.25 -3.71 -11.46
CA ASN A 78 -10.02 -4.94 -11.62
C ASN A 78 -10.09 -5.39 -13.09
N ALA A 79 -10.20 -4.47 -14.04
CA ALA A 79 -10.11 -4.80 -15.47
C ALA A 79 -8.76 -5.48 -15.77
N LYS A 80 -7.67 -4.95 -15.22
CA LYS A 80 -6.35 -5.59 -15.36
C LYS A 80 -6.26 -6.94 -14.67
N ALA A 81 -6.81 -7.08 -13.48
CA ALA A 81 -6.88 -8.36 -12.78
C ALA A 81 -7.67 -9.41 -13.56
N ASN A 82 -8.69 -9.00 -14.33
CA ASN A 82 -9.56 -9.87 -15.12
C ASN A 82 -8.97 -10.26 -16.47
N THR A 83 -8.16 -9.42 -17.10
CA THR A 83 -7.56 -9.72 -18.41
C THR A 83 -6.55 -10.86 -18.36
N GLY A 84 -6.35 -11.43 -17.15
CA GLY A 84 -5.40 -12.51 -16.91
C GLY A 84 -3.96 -12.00 -17.07
N PHE A 85 -3.06 -12.50 -16.28
CA PHE A 85 -1.66 -12.54 -16.69
C PHE A 85 -1.64 -13.30 -18.00
N SER A 86 -1.63 -12.59 -19.13
CA SER A 86 -1.26 -13.23 -20.37
C SER A 86 0.08 -13.91 -20.11
N SER A 87 0.19 -15.17 -20.47
CA SER A 87 1.37 -16.01 -20.20
C SER A 87 2.69 -15.45 -20.77
N GLU A 88 2.61 -14.37 -21.53
CA GLU A 88 3.75 -13.62 -22.05
C GLU A 88 4.53 -12.81 -21.00
N TYR A 89 3.94 -12.54 -19.82
CA TYR A 89 4.60 -11.79 -18.73
C TYR A 89 4.99 -12.65 -17.52
N THR A 90 4.78 -13.96 -17.53
CA THR A 90 5.29 -14.88 -16.49
C THR A 90 6.82 -14.96 -16.45
N GLY A 91 7.51 -14.35 -17.43
CA GLY A 91 8.97 -14.23 -17.46
C GLY A 91 9.55 -12.94 -16.90
N ILE A 92 8.75 -11.96 -16.44
CA ILE A 92 9.26 -10.60 -16.22
C ILE A 92 9.36 -10.19 -14.75
N MET A 93 8.62 -10.82 -13.83
CA MET A 93 9.00 -10.68 -12.43
C MET A 93 10.05 -11.74 -12.13
N PRO A 94 11.33 -11.38 -11.97
CA PRO A 94 12.34 -12.36 -11.59
C PRO A 94 11.84 -13.08 -10.35
N THR A 95 11.94 -14.40 -10.31
CA THR A 95 11.59 -15.23 -9.15
C THR A 95 12.17 -14.66 -7.86
N LEU A 96 13.34 -14.03 -7.96
CA LEU A 96 13.98 -13.29 -6.89
C LEU A 96 13.13 -12.16 -6.31
N VAL A 97 12.45 -11.33 -7.12
CA VAL A 97 11.64 -10.21 -6.60
C VAL A 97 10.42 -10.75 -5.86
N SER A 98 9.80 -11.82 -6.35
CA SER A 98 8.71 -12.50 -5.64
C SER A 98 9.18 -13.08 -4.30
N GLN A 99 10.38 -13.65 -4.24
CA GLN A 99 10.98 -14.14 -3.01
C GLN A 99 11.30 -13.01 -2.02
N ILE A 100 11.79 -11.86 -2.51
CA ILE A 100 12.01 -10.66 -1.69
C ILE A 100 10.70 -10.19 -1.05
N PHE A 101 9.61 -10.12 -1.81
CA PHE A 101 8.31 -9.76 -1.27
C PHE A 101 7.85 -10.70 -0.18
N SER A 102 7.91 -12.01 -0.44
CA SER A 102 7.54 -13.03 0.54
C SER A 102 8.36 -12.91 1.82
N TYR A 103 9.66 -12.67 1.69
CA TYR A 103 10.54 -12.45 2.83
C TYR A 103 10.17 -11.21 3.63
N VAL A 104 9.94 -10.08 2.95
CA VAL A 104 9.55 -8.83 3.62
C VAL A 104 8.22 -8.98 4.34
N ASP A 105 7.21 -9.58 3.71
CA ASP A 105 5.90 -9.76 4.32
C ASP A 105 5.94 -10.66 5.56
N THR A 106 6.80 -11.68 5.56
CA THR A 106 6.95 -12.59 6.71
C THR A 106 7.69 -11.95 7.88
N HIS A 107 8.66 -11.07 7.61
CA HIS A 107 9.56 -10.50 8.62
C HIS A 107 9.31 -9.00 8.89
N LEU A 108 8.17 -8.45 8.45
CA LEU A 108 7.94 -7.00 8.44
C LEU A 108 8.07 -6.35 9.82
N GLY A 109 7.62 -7.03 10.87
CA GLY A 109 7.72 -6.59 12.28
C GLY A 109 9.11 -6.79 12.90
N GLU A 110 10.03 -7.44 12.18
CA GLU A 110 11.37 -7.75 12.68
C GLU A 110 12.43 -6.79 12.11
N SER A 111 13.67 -6.93 12.56
CA SER A 111 14.79 -6.19 11.98
C SER A 111 15.19 -6.80 10.63
N ILE A 112 14.70 -6.24 9.55
CA ILE A 112 15.08 -6.68 8.20
C ILE A 112 16.43 -6.08 7.83
N SER A 113 17.43 -6.95 7.62
CA SER A 113 18.73 -6.62 7.01
C SER A 113 18.76 -7.14 5.56
N ILE A 114 19.22 -6.30 4.63
CA ILE A 114 19.44 -6.75 3.24
C ILE A 114 20.52 -7.83 3.18
N ALA A 115 21.48 -7.81 4.09
CA ALA A 115 22.53 -8.84 4.17
C ALA A 115 21.93 -10.20 4.55
N THR A 116 21.13 -10.26 5.63
CA THR A 116 20.46 -11.48 6.06
C THR A 116 19.50 -12.01 5.00
N MET A 117 18.73 -11.12 4.37
CA MET A 117 17.86 -11.49 3.25
C MET A 117 18.67 -12.10 2.10
N ALA A 118 19.83 -11.53 1.79
CA ALA A 118 20.69 -12.00 0.72
C ALA A 118 21.23 -13.42 1.01
N GLU A 119 21.60 -13.70 2.25
CA GLU A 119 22.01 -15.03 2.70
C GLU A 119 20.87 -16.05 2.54
N VAL A 120 19.68 -15.72 3.03
CA VAL A 120 18.49 -16.61 2.94
C VAL A 120 18.07 -16.86 1.49
N LEU A 121 18.16 -15.86 0.63
CA LEU A 121 17.82 -16.00 -0.79
C LEU A 121 18.96 -16.50 -1.67
N HIS A 122 20.15 -16.80 -1.08
CA HIS A 122 21.35 -17.27 -1.78
C HIS A 122 21.81 -16.31 -2.90
N HIS A 123 21.73 -15.01 -2.65
CA HIS A 123 22.11 -13.96 -3.58
C HIS A 123 23.02 -12.91 -2.92
N ASN A 124 23.71 -12.12 -3.73
CA ASN A 124 24.48 -10.99 -3.24
C ASN A 124 23.55 -9.80 -2.93
N SER A 125 23.81 -9.09 -1.82
CA SER A 125 23.01 -7.91 -1.38
C SER A 125 22.91 -6.81 -2.43
N THR A 126 24.00 -6.57 -3.17
CA THR A 126 24.05 -5.58 -4.24
C THR A 126 23.16 -6.01 -5.42
N TYR A 127 23.19 -7.30 -5.76
CA TYR A 127 22.37 -7.85 -6.82
C TYR A 127 20.86 -7.76 -6.47
N ILE A 128 20.48 -8.15 -5.25
CA ILE A 128 19.09 -8.01 -4.73
C ILE A 128 18.63 -6.57 -4.85
N SER A 129 19.41 -5.62 -4.34
CA SER A 129 19.04 -4.20 -4.33
C SER A 129 18.90 -3.64 -5.73
N ARG A 130 19.79 -4.01 -6.65
CA ARG A 130 19.76 -3.57 -8.06
C ARG A 130 18.57 -4.18 -8.81
N CYS A 131 18.37 -5.49 -8.68
CA CYS A 131 17.27 -6.21 -9.31
C CYS A 131 15.92 -5.67 -8.84
N PHE A 132 15.76 -5.49 -7.53
CA PHE A 132 14.54 -4.93 -6.96
C PHE A 132 14.26 -3.52 -7.50
N LYS A 133 15.26 -2.63 -7.48
CA LYS A 133 15.12 -1.25 -7.98
C LYS A 133 14.82 -1.20 -9.48
N GLN A 134 15.43 -2.10 -10.26
CA GLN A 134 15.18 -2.17 -11.71
C GLN A 134 13.73 -2.58 -12.02
N VAL A 135 13.18 -3.51 -11.26
CA VAL A 135 11.81 -4.02 -11.48
C VAL A 135 10.77 -3.07 -10.86
N MET A 136 11.04 -2.55 -9.66
CA MET A 136 10.06 -1.79 -8.86
C MET A 136 10.17 -0.27 -9.03
N GLY A 137 11.25 0.23 -9.64
CA GLY A 137 11.50 1.66 -9.76
C GLY A 137 11.92 2.36 -8.46
N ILE A 138 11.74 1.72 -7.30
CA ILE A 138 12.08 2.23 -5.97
C ILE A 138 13.10 1.33 -5.28
N SER A 139 13.84 1.85 -4.29
CA SER A 139 14.77 1.02 -3.53
C SER A 139 14.02 0.04 -2.62
N LEU A 140 14.65 -1.11 -2.33
CA LEU A 140 14.11 -2.10 -1.39
C LEU A 140 13.87 -1.49 0.01
N GLN A 141 14.76 -0.59 0.45
CA GLN A 141 14.59 0.12 1.71
C GLN A 141 13.34 1.02 1.72
N GLN A 142 13.10 1.76 0.64
CA GLN A 142 11.88 2.58 0.50
C GLN A 142 10.63 1.71 0.53
N TYR A 143 10.65 0.55 -0.12
CA TYR A 143 9.55 -0.41 -0.10
C TYR A 143 9.27 -0.92 1.31
N ILE A 144 10.29 -1.37 2.05
CA ILE A 144 10.15 -1.84 3.43
C ILE A 144 9.57 -0.73 4.33
N ILE A 145 10.07 0.49 4.19
CA ILE A 145 9.53 1.65 4.95
C ILE A 145 8.05 1.87 4.63
N ALA A 146 7.67 1.88 3.36
CA ALA A 146 6.27 2.09 2.97
C ALA A 146 5.35 1.00 3.56
N LYS A 147 5.77 -0.26 3.52
CA LYS A 147 5.03 -1.38 4.12
C LYS A 147 4.89 -1.22 5.64
N ARG A 148 5.96 -0.84 6.33
CA ARG A 148 5.94 -0.59 7.78
C ARG A 148 5.04 0.57 8.16
N ILE A 149 5.05 1.66 7.39
CA ILE A 149 4.14 2.80 7.61
C ILE A 149 2.68 2.38 7.40
N SER A 150 2.39 1.58 6.39
CA SER A 150 1.03 1.05 6.17
C SER A 150 0.56 0.18 7.35
N LEU A 151 1.42 -0.71 7.84
CA LEU A 151 1.14 -1.52 9.03
C LEU A 151 0.94 -0.64 10.26
N ALA A 152 1.80 0.38 10.46
CA ALA A 152 1.68 1.30 11.57
C ALA A 152 0.35 2.09 11.55
N GLN A 153 -0.08 2.54 10.38
CA GLN A 153 -1.38 3.19 10.22
C GLN A 153 -2.55 2.27 10.60
N GLN A 154 -2.47 0.99 10.23
CA GLN A 154 -3.47 0.00 10.62
C GLN A 154 -3.49 -0.19 12.15
N LEU A 155 -2.34 -0.46 12.76
CA LEU A 155 -2.24 -0.67 14.21
C LEU A 155 -2.70 0.54 15.04
N LEU A 156 -2.42 1.77 14.56
CA LEU A 156 -2.93 3.00 15.18
C LEU A 156 -4.45 3.11 15.09
N ARG A 157 -5.05 2.70 13.97
CA ARG A 157 -6.52 2.61 13.83
C ARG A 157 -7.13 1.57 14.76
N ASP A 158 -6.43 0.46 14.98
CA ASP A 158 -6.85 -0.60 15.89
C ASP A 158 -6.68 -0.21 17.38
N GLY A 159 -6.19 1.02 17.64
CA GLY A 159 -6.13 1.61 18.97
C GLY A 159 -4.85 1.33 19.75
N LEU A 160 -3.83 0.70 19.14
CA LEU A 160 -2.56 0.47 19.80
C LEU A 160 -1.82 1.78 20.08
N SER A 161 -1.08 1.83 21.18
CA SER A 161 -0.28 3.02 21.52
C SER A 161 0.81 3.27 20.46
N PRO A 162 1.17 4.53 20.16
CA PRO A 162 2.25 4.82 19.22
C PRO A 162 3.60 4.16 19.56
N SER A 163 3.85 3.91 20.85
CA SER A 163 5.05 3.21 21.31
C SER A 163 5.02 1.73 20.93
N ASP A 164 3.89 1.05 21.15
CA ASP A 164 3.72 -0.36 20.79
C ASP A 164 3.75 -0.53 19.27
N VAL A 165 3.08 0.39 18.55
CA VAL A 165 3.09 0.42 17.08
C VAL A 165 4.49 0.55 16.51
N CYS A 166 5.35 1.37 17.12
CA CYS A 166 6.74 1.50 16.71
C CYS A 166 7.45 0.14 16.65
N PHE A 167 7.31 -0.67 17.69
CA PHE A 167 7.96 -1.98 17.75
C PHE A 167 7.29 -3.01 16.86
N GLN A 168 5.96 -3.08 16.88
CA GLN A 168 5.20 -4.05 16.08
C GLN A 168 5.33 -3.80 14.56
N ALA A 169 5.51 -2.54 14.16
CA ALA A 169 5.78 -2.20 12.77
C ALA A 169 7.26 -2.37 12.36
N GLY A 170 8.11 -2.89 13.25
CA GLY A 170 9.50 -3.20 12.96
C GLY A 170 10.47 -2.02 13.01
N PHE A 171 10.10 -0.92 13.68
CA PHE A 171 11.02 0.20 13.91
C PHE A 171 11.84 -0.01 15.19
N GLY A 172 13.16 0.18 15.09
CA GLY A 172 14.07 -0.06 16.23
C GLY A 172 14.03 1.02 17.31
N ASN A 173 13.53 2.23 17.03
CA ASN A 173 13.35 3.30 18.00
C ASN A 173 12.24 4.27 17.61
N TYR A 174 11.65 4.88 18.63
CA TYR A 174 10.49 5.75 18.48
C TYR A 174 10.79 7.06 17.73
N SER A 175 11.97 7.64 17.91
CA SER A 175 12.33 8.90 17.24
C SER A 175 12.42 8.72 15.73
N ASN A 176 13.05 7.63 15.28
CA ASN A 176 13.12 7.28 13.85
C ASN A 176 11.72 6.95 13.29
N PHE A 177 10.93 6.17 14.04
CA PHE A 177 9.55 5.87 13.68
C PHE A 177 8.73 7.13 13.49
N SER A 178 8.68 8.00 14.52
CA SER A 178 7.85 9.20 14.50
C SER A 178 8.23 10.13 13.35
N ARG A 179 9.53 10.33 13.11
CA ARG A 179 10.01 11.15 11.99
C ARG A 179 9.64 10.53 10.64
N THR A 180 9.88 9.23 10.47
CA THR A 180 9.58 8.52 9.21
C THR A 180 8.08 8.49 8.93
N PHE A 181 7.28 8.26 9.97
CA PHE A 181 5.83 8.30 9.88
C PHE A 181 5.34 9.68 9.45
N SER A 182 5.85 10.76 10.08
CA SER A 182 5.44 12.12 9.75
C SER A 182 5.82 12.53 8.32
N ILE A 183 6.99 12.13 7.84
CA ILE A 183 7.41 12.39 6.45
C ILE A 183 6.46 11.70 5.46
N ASN A 184 6.00 10.48 5.76
CA ASN A 184 5.16 9.70 4.85
C ASN A 184 3.66 10.00 4.95
N THR A 185 3.18 10.55 6.07
CA THR A 185 1.75 10.76 6.32
C THR A 185 1.35 12.22 6.52
N GLY A 186 2.34 13.11 6.60
CA GLY A 186 2.11 14.54 6.87
C GLY A 186 1.83 14.90 8.33
N MET A 187 1.71 13.90 9.24
CA MET A 187 1.37 14.13 10.65
C MET A 187 2.06 13.13 11.57
N SER A 188 2.21 13.49 12.87
CA SER A 188 2.79 12.56 13.84
C SER A 188 1.89 11.34 14.11
N PRO A 189 2.45 10.20 14.59
CA PRO A 189 1.66 9.01 14.93
C PRO A 189 0.52 9.31 15.91
N LYS A 190 0.77 10.17 16.91
CA LYS A 190 -0.25 10.57 17.89
C LYS A 190 -1.38 11.40 17.27
N GLN A 191 -1.03 12.36 16.41
CA GLN A 191 -2.03 13.16 15.69
C GLN A 191 -2.88 12.28 14.77
N TYR A 192 -2.24 11.36 14.05
CA TYR A 192 -2.94 10.39 13.20
C TYR A 192 -3.91 9.53 14.01
N GLN A 193 -3.48 8.99 15.15
CA GLN A 193 -4.34 8.21 16.04
C GLN A 193 -5.54 9.01 16.53
N THR A 194 -5.34 10.25 17.01
CA THR A 194 -6.43 11.11 17.47
C THR A 194 -7.43 11.38 16.36
N LEU A 195 -6.96 11.64 15.15
CA LEU A 195 -7.82 11.90 13.99
C LEU A 195 -8.70 10.69 13.65
N VAL A 196 -8.13 9.48 13.61
CA VAL A 196 -8.88 8.28 13.22
C VAL A 196 -9.81 7.78 14.32
N THR A 197 -9.47 7.97 15.61
CA THR A 197 -10.35 7.65 16.73
C THR A 197 -11.50 8.64 16.86
N SER A 198 -11.28 9.93 16.63
CA SER A 198 -12.37 10.92 16.62
C SER A 198 -13.35 10.71 15.45
N SER A 199 -12.85 10.31 14.29
CA SER A 199 -13.70 10.00 13.12
C SER A 199 -14.58 8.76 13.35
N SER A 200 -14.15 7.82 14.18
CA SER A 200 -14.92 6.61 14.52
C SER A 200 -16.08 6.89 15.46
N SER A 201 -16.03 7.97 16.26
CA SER A 201 -17.09 8.33 17.22
C SER A 201 -18.31 9.02 16.59
N TYR A 202 -18.21 9.48 15.35
CA TYR A 202 -19.34 10.09 14.62
C TYR A 202 -20.23 9.09 13.86
N LEU A 203 -19.86 7.80 13.84
CA LEU A 203 -20.61 6.75 13.12
C LEU A 203 -21.46 5.88 14.05
N VAL A 204 -21.54 6.19 15.34
CA VAL A 204 -22.42 5.52 16.30
C VAL A 204 -23.36 6.55 16.91
N LYS A 205 -24.37 6.92 16.16
CA LYS A 205 -25.64 7.45 16.67
C LYS A 205 -26.77 7.08 15.72
#